data_39aeb45597c2cf5bbb5d5501a5de2f54
#
_entry.id   39aeb45597c2cf5bbb5d5501a5de2f54
#
_cell.length_a   1.000
_cell.length_b   1.000
_cell.length_c   1.000
_cell.angle_alpha   90.00
_cell.angle_beta   90.00
_cell.angle_gamma   90.00
#
_symmetry.space_group_name_H-M   'P 1'
#
loop_
_entity.id
_entity.type
_entity.pdbx_description
1 polymer ?
#
loop_
_entity_poly.entity_id
_entity_poly.type
_entity_poly.pdbx_seq_one_letter_code
_entity_poly.pdbx_strand_id
1 'polypeptide(L)'
;MENLTHLKGSAEFKNRILSQDDIWQIAQSKRLLGISFVNCPIQDDDILEICKLTKLVNVTLENTKITDLALQYLATLPNLSYLFITNANISGQGFEHFIGHKKLNSIWACQTKLQDNTLQIVAQIPKLSMLRIDGTPVTFDGLMSIASNPRIEIIANDLFNKQQIEQFEQKQRDLAKKNKSANPQDIDDAKKSLLLFFNAMTKWEQNAVKFGFTEDVSVKCKLLFREHCIDKSRTGYRPDNLFYSHGPNYTYLTHSIIDGEQVTKNKIYLFTKDHIDFQYRFILIKKAGQWKIDEVQSLDGGWKKVGL
;
A
#
# COMPACT_ATOMS: atom_id res chain seq x y z
N MET A 1 -44.22 29.56 -5.68
CA MET A 1 -43.10 28.66 -5.87
C MET A 1 -41.83 29.46 -5.86
N GLU A 2 -40.85 29.01 -5.11
CA GLU A 2 -39.51 29.64 -5.05
C GLU A 2 -38.80 29.34 -6.37
N ASN A 3 -38.18 30.34 -7.00
CA ASN A 3 -37.44 30.08 -8.24
C ASN A 3 -36.04 29.50 -7.90
N LEU A 4 -35.79 28.23 -8.22
CA LEU A 4 -34.56 27.51 -7.93
C LEU A 4 -33.55 27.47 -9.09
N THR A 5 -33.81 28.18 -10.21
CA THR A 5 -32.96 28.09 -11.42
C THR A 5 -31.70 28.96 -11.39
N HIS A 6 -31.54 29.85 -10.41
CA HIS A 6 -30.45 30.84 -10.38
C HIS A 6 -29.59 30.78 -9.12
N LEU A 7 -29.52 29.66 -8.47
CA LEU A 7 -28.70 29.43 -7.28
C LEU A 7 -27.20 29.57 -7.61
N LYS A 8 -26.42 30.15 -6.70
CA LYS A 8 -25.00 30.43 -6.85
C LYS A 8 -24.24 30.05 -5.60
N GLY A 9 -22.96 29.66 -5.76
CA GLY A 9 -22.12 29.29 -4.63
C GLY A 9 -22.58 27.99 -3.98
N SER A 10 -23.18 28.04 -2.81
CA SER A 10 -23.74 26.87 -2.13
C SER A 10 -25.23 27.04 -1.86
N ALA A 11 -25.98 25.96 -2.01
CA ALA A 11 -27.40 25.88 -1.68
C ALA A 11 -27.65 24.76 -0.67
N GLU A 12 -28.49 25.04 0.32
CA GLU A 12 -28.90 24.07 1.33
C GLU A 12 -30.43 23.91 1.33
N PHE A 13 -30.87 22.66 1.31
CA PHE A 13 -32.26 22.26 1.45
C PHE A 13 -32.37 21.39 2.70
N LYS A 14 -33.22 21.81 3.65
CA LYS A 14 -33.33 21.15 4.94
C LYS A 14 -34.79 20.89 5.30
N ASN A 15 -35.10 19.64 5.69
CA ASN A 15 -36.44 19.21 6.08
C ASN A 15 -37.51 19.51 5.00
N ARG A 16 -37.13 19.34 3.72
CA ARG A 16 -38.01 19.65 2.57
C ARG A 16 -38.27 18.40 1.73
N ILE A 17 -39.50 18.29 1.26
CA ILE A 17 -39.85 17.38 0.15
C ILE A 17 -39.74 18.20 -1.11
N LEU A 18 -38.79 17.82 -1.98
CA LEU A 18 -38.57 18.46 -3.27
C LEU A 18 -39.28 17.63 -4.35
N SER A 19 -40.02 18.33 -5.25
CA SER A 19 -40.60 17.71 -6.39
C SER A 19 -39.59 17.49 -7.51
N GLN A 20 -39.90 16.68 -8.50
CA GLN A 20 -39.05 16.49 -9.68
C GLN A 20 -38.80 17.80 -10.42
N ASP A 21 -39.78 18.72 -10.44
CA ASP A 21 -39.60 20.05 -11.02
C ASP A 21 -38.60 20.89 -10.21
N ASP A 22 -38.64 20.84 -8.88
CA ASP A 22 -37.65 21.50 -8.04
C ASP A 22 -36.23 20.96 -8.31
N ILE A 23 -36.06 19.65 -8.40
CA ILE A 23 -34.76 19.00 -8.73
C ILE A 23 -34.29 19.44 -10.12
N TRP A 24 -35.19 19.46 -11.12
CA TRP A 24 -34.86 19.91 -12.44
C TRP A 24 -34.44 21.39 -12.46
N GLN A 25 -35.15 22.28 -11.73
CA GLN A 25 -34.81 23.70 -11.60
C GLN A 25 -33.42 23.86 -10.94
N ILE A 26 -33.15 23.14 -9.85
CA ILE A 26 -31.83 23.14 -9.17
C ILE A 26 -30.74 22.75 -10.17
N ALA A 27 -30.96 21.73 -11.00
CA ALA A 27 -29.99 21.25 -12.00
C ALA A 27 -29.70 22.29 -13.12
N GLN A 28 -30.51 23.32 -13.28
CA GLN A 28 -30.22 24.45 -14.18
C GLN A 28 -29.26 25.47 -13.56
N SER A 29 -28.99 25.42 -12.26
CA SER A 29 -28.14 26.35 -11.50
C SER A 29 -26.65 26.14 -11.72
N LYS A 30 -26.15 26.31 -12.95
CA LYS A 30 -24.76 25.99 -13.38
C LYS A 30 -23.63 26.74 -12.63
N ARG A 31 -23.98 27.61 -11.64
CA ARG A 31 -23.01 28.34 -10.80
C ARG A 31 -22.89 27.78 -9.40
N LEU A 32 -23.57 26.69 -9.10
CA LEU A 32 -23.43 26.00 -7.82
C LEU A 32 -22.05 25.29 -7.75
N LEU A 33 -21.41 25.48 -6.60
CA LEU A 33 -20.17 24.83 -6.20
C LEU A 33 -20.41 23.85 -5.05
N GLY A 34 -21.47 24.05 -4.29
CA GLY A 34 -21.90 23.17 -3.20
C GLY A 34 -23.41 22.98 -3.18
N ILE A 35 -23.84 21.79 -2.83
CA ILE A 35 -25.25 21.46 -2.58
C ILE A 35 -25.38 20.59 -1.36
N SER A 36 -26.40 20.88 -0.56
CA SER A 36 -26.69 20.15 0.68
C SER A 36 -28.18 19.79 0.73
N PHE A 37 -28.45 18.50 0.91
CA PHE A 37 -29.77 17.96 1.21
C PHE A 37 -29.72 17.30 2.58
N VAL A 38 -30.41 17.87 3.57
CA VAL A 38 -30.46 17.37 4.95
C VAL A 38 -31.91 17.05 5.31
N ASN A 39 -32.18 15.83 5.72
CA ASN A 39 -33.52 15.33 6.01
C ASN A 39 -34.48 15.55 4.81
N CYS A 40 -34.00 15.40 3.61
CA CYS A 40 -34.77 15.46 2.37
C CYS A 40 -34.85 14.03 1.77
N PRO A 41 -36.01 13.55 1.30
CA PRO A 41 -36.16 12.20 0.78
C PRO A 41 -35.59 12.05 -0.65
N ILE A 42 -34.41 12.60 -0.90
CA ILE A 42 -33.67 12.53 -2.17
C ILE A 42 -33.32 11.07 -2.47
N GLN A 43 -33.50 10.67 -3.70
CA GLN A 43 -33.24 9.33 -4.23
C GLN A 43 -32.13 9.35 -5.28
N ASP A 44 -31.72 8.17 -5.74
CA ASP A 44 -30.63 8.02 -6.71
C ASP A 44 -30.90 8.76 -8.03
N ASP A 45 -32.15 8.72 -8.54
CA ASP A 45 -32.53 9.41 -9.77
C ASP A 45 -32.45 10.95 -9.64
N ASP A 46 -32.73 11.49 -8.46
CA ASP A 46 -32.55 12.90 -8.18
C ASP A 46 -31.08 13.31 -8.27
N ILE A 47 -30.18 12.43 -7.78
CA ILE A 47 -28.72 12.64 -7.86
C ILE A 47 -28.25 12.59 -9.31
N LEU A 48 -28.82 11.73 -10.16
CA LEU A 48 -28.49 11.70 -11.59
C LEU A 48 -28.76 13.07 -12.23
N GLU A 49 -29.88 13.74 -11.90
CA GLU A 49 -30.17 15.10 -12.38
C GLU A 49 -29.20 16.13 -11.80
N ILE A 50 -28.91 16.09 -10.50
CA ILE A 50 -27.99 17.00 -9.82
C ILE A 50 -26.56 16.88 -10.39
N CYS A 51 -26.14 15.72 -10.84
CA CYS A 51 -24.82 15.50 -11.45
C CYS A 51 -24.60 16.23 -12.79
N LYS A 52 -25.63 16.84 -13.37
CA LYS A 52 -25.51 17.81 -14.47
C LYS A 52 -24.78 19.11 -14.05
N LEU A 53 -24.63 19.33 -12.73
CA LEU A 53 -23.90 20.45 -12.14
C LEU A 53 -22.40 20.14 -12.03
N THR A 54 -21.70 20.07 -13.14
CA THR A 54 -20.29 19.64 -13.25
C THR A 54 -19.28 20.51 -12.49
N LYS A 55 -19.70 21.66 -11.93
CA LYS A 55 -18.87 22.55 -11.11
C LYS A 55 -18.93 22.23 -9.62
N LEU A 56 -19.77 21.28 -9.20
CA LEU A 56 -19.89 20.90 -7.79
C LEU A 56 -18.55 20.41 -7.24
N VAL A 57 -18.18 20.98 -6.12
CA VAL A 57 -17.00 20.66 -5.30
C VAL A 57 -17.41 19.95 -4.02
N ASN A 58 -18.59 20.30 -3.49
CA ASN A 58 -19.09 19.85 -2.21
C ASN A 58 -20.52 19.31 -2.35
N VAL A 59 -20.76 18.08 -1.91
CA VAL A 59 -22.08 17.46 -1.91
C VAL A 59 -22.35 16.87 -0.53
N THR A 60 -23.49 17.28 0.07
CA THR A 60 -23.98 16.78 1.36
C THR A 60 -25.33 16.09 1.15
N LEU A 61 -25.43 14.84 1.59
CA LEU A 61 -26.60 13.95 1.48
C LEU A 61 -26.83 13.29 2.84
N GLU A 62 -27.37 14.06 3.78
CA GLU A 62 -27.62 13.60 5.14
C GLU A 62 -29.09 13.20 5.34
N ASN A 63 -29.32 12.02 5.93
CA ASN A 63 -30.68 11.49 6.08
C ASN A 63 -31.47 11.48 4.77
N THR A 64 -30.90 10.98 3.73
CA THR A 64 -31.50 10.84 2.40
C THR A 64 -31.81 9.37 2.07
N LYS A 65 -32.50 9.11 0.97
CA LYS A 65 -32.85 7.75 0.52
C LYS A 65 -31.91 7.23 -0.56
N ILE A 66 -30.72 7.79 -0.69
CA ILE A 66 -29.74 7.34 -1.67
C ILE A 66 -29.16 5.98 -1.33
N THR A 67 -28.67 5.29 -2.35
CA THR A 67 -27.96 4.00 -2.26
C THR A 67 -26.61 4.08 -2.95
N ASP A 68 -25.91 2.95 -3.04
CA ASP A 68 -24.63 2.86 -3.79
C ASP A 68 -24.74 3.30 -5.26
N LEU A 69 -25.95 3.28 -5.85
CA LEU A 69 -26.19 3.77 -7.21
C LEU A 69 -25.92 5.29 -7.32
N ALA A 70 -26.31 6.08 -6.32
CA ALA A 70 -25.98 7.52 -6.29
C ALA A 70 -24.47 7.74 -6.32
N LEU A 71 -23.65 6.87 -5.70
CA LEU A 71 -22.18 6.99 -5.73
C LEU A 71 -21.64 6.84 -7.15
N GLN A 72 -22.21 5.97 -7.98
CA GLN A 72 -21.86 5.85 -9.39
C GLN A 72 -22.08 7.17 -10.15
N TYR A 73 -23.21 7.83 -9.91
CA TYR A 73 -23.51 9.12 -10.54
C TYR A 73 -22.58 10.22 -10.02
N LEU A 74 -22.38 10.32 -8.71
CA LEU A 74 -21.50 11.30 -8.09
C LEU A 74 -20.04 11.18 -8.56
N ALA A 75 -19.56 9.98 -8.89
CA ALA A 75 -18.24 9.77 -9.42
C ALA A 75 -18.00 10.42 -10.79
N THR A 76 -19.07 10.81 -11.50
CA THR A 76 -18.98 11.54 -12.79
C THR A 76 -18.67 13.03 -12.60
N LEU A 77 -18.80 13.57 -11.37
CA LEU A 77 -18.54 14.98 -11.07
C LEU A 77 -17.04 15.28 -11.03
N PRO A 78 -16.46 15.95 -12.02
CA PRO A 78 -15.00 16.05 -12.17
C PRO A 78 -14.32 16.91 -11.10
N ASN A 79 -15.09 17.72 -10.38
CA ASN A 79 -14.59 18.67 -9.38
C ASN A 79 -14.93 18.26 -7.94
N LEU A 80 -15.69 17.18 -7.73
CA LEU A 80 -16.10 16.74 -6.40
C LEU A 80 -14.87 16.47 -5.53
N SER A 81 -14.79 17.19 -4.41
CA SER A 81 -13.67 17.10 -3.45
C SER A 81 -14.14 16.67 -2.06
N TYR A 82 -15.38 17.02 -1.69
CA TYR A 82 -15.95 16.75 -0.36
C TYR A 82 -17.31 16.07 -0.52
N LEU A 83 -17.44 14.88 0.02
CA LEU A 83 -18.66 14.07 -0.02
C LEU A 83 -19.11 13.69 1.39
N PHE A 84 -20.31 14.13 1.77
CA PHE A 84 -20.94 13.84 3.06
C PHE A 84 -22.21 13.03 2.82
N ILE A 85 -22.24 11.79 3.32
CA ILE A 85 -23.33 10.80 3.10
C ILE A 85 -23.79 10.18 4.43
N THR A 86 -23.93 11.00 5.44
CA THR A 86 -24.32 10.57 6.79
C THR A 86 -25.73 9.98 6.80
N ASN A 87 -25.89 8.84 7.50
CA ASN A 87 -27.16 8.15 7.68
C ASN A 87 -27.91 7.88 6.33
N ALA A 88 -27.18 7.35 5.36
CA ALA A 88 -27.69 6.90 4.08
C ALA A 88 -27.54 5.39 3.90
N ASN A 89 -28.33 4.78 3.03
CA ASN A 89 -28.30 3.34 2.79
C ASN A 89 -27.13 2.95 1.84
N ILE A 90 -25.90 3.28 2.24
CA ILE A 90 -24.67 3.08 1.48
C ILE A 90 -23.91 1.89 2.08
N SER A 91 -23.65 0.85 1.28
CA SER A 91 -22.78 -0.27 1.68
C SER A 91 -21.29 0.01 1.43
N GLY A 92 -21.00 0.97 0.57
CA GLY A 92 -19.66 1.35 0.15
C GLY A 92 -19.19 0.68 -1.14
N GLN A 93 -19.93 -0.27 -1.71
CA GLN A 93 -19.55 -0.92 -2.97
C GLN A 93 -19.47 0.11 -4.12
N GLY A 94 -20.37 1.09 -4.14
CA GLY A 94 -20.38 2.16 -5.16
C GLY A 94 -19.12 3.03 -5.18
N PHE A 95 -18.27 2.99 -4.16
CA PHE A 95 -16.99 3.71 -4.17
C PHE A 95 -15.99 3.17 -5.19
N GLU A 96 -16.21 1.98 -5.76
CA GLU A 96 -15.37 1.45 -6.84
C GLU A 96 -15.30 2.42 -8.04
N HIS A 97 -16.38 3.18 -8.31
CA HIS A 97 -16.43 4.18 -9.37
C HIS A 97 -15.52 5.39 -9.12
N PHE A 98 -15.04 5.59 -7.89
CA PHE A 98 -14.11 6.66 -7.53
C PHE A 98 -12.63 6.27 -7.60
N ILE A 99 -12.27 5.02 -7.93
CA ILE A 99 -10.87 4.56 -7.99
C ILE A 99 -10.04 5.40 -8.98
N GLY A 100 -10.63 5.98 -10.00
CA GLY A 100 -9.96 6.91 -10.94
C GLY A 100 -10.17 8.39 -10.65
N HIS A 101 -10.92 8.75 -9.61
CA HIS A 101 -11.33 10.12 -9.34
C HIS A 101 -10.16 11.00 -8.87
N LYS A 102 -9.94 12.16 -9.54
CA LYS A 102 -8.72 12.94 -9.37
C LYS A 102 -8.77 13.98 -8.25
N LYS A 103 -9.95 14.26 -7.67
CA LYS A 103 -10.13 15.37 -6.73
C LYS A 103 -10.80 14.99 -5.41
N LEU A 104 -11.48 13.84 -5.31
CA LEU A 104 -12.15 13.46 -4.07
C LEU A 104 -11.13 13.30 -2.94
N ASN A 105 -11.22 14.21 -1.97
CA ASN A 105 -10.26 14.36 -0.89
C ASN A 105 -10.81 13.93 0.47
N SER A 106 -12.11 14.16 0.70
CA SER A 106 -12.75 13.88 1.99
C SER A 106 -14.08 13.16 1.81
N ILE A 107 -14.29 12.10 2.57
CA ILE A 107 -15.55 11.35 2.65
C ILE A 107 -15.99 11.28 4.11
N TRP A 108 -17.23 11.69 4.39
CA TRP A 108 -17.90 11.47 5.66
C TRP A 108 -19.04 10.48 5.42
N ALA A 109 -18.82 9.22 5.81
CA ALA A 109 -19.77 8.11 5.64
C ALA A 109 -20.29 7.61 6.99
N CYS A 110 -20.62 8.55 7.89
CA CYS A 110 -21.11 8.22 9.22
C CYS A 110 -22.46 7.52 9.18
N GLN A 111 -22.69 6.55 10.06
CA GLN A 111 -23.98 5.84 10.20
C GLN A 111 -24.44 5.20 8.88
N THR A 112 -23.52 4.78 8.04
CA THR A 112 -23.76 4.00 6.82
C THR A 112 -23.53 2.51 7.07
N LYS A 113 -23.75 1.68 6.05
CA LYS A 113 -23.47 0.23 6.10
C LYS A 113 -22.08 -0.13 5.59
N LEU A 114 -21.14 0.84 5.57
CA LEU A 114 -19.76 0.61 5.16
C LEU A 114 -19.12 -0.49 6.03
N GLN A 115 -18.52 -1.51 5.38
CA GLN A 115 -17.90 -2.68 6.02
C GLN A 115 -16.43 -2.81 5.67
N ASP A 116 -15.72 -3.74 6.31
CA ASP A 116 -14.28 -3.96 6.14
C ASP A 116 -13.86 -4.19 4.67
N ASN A 117 -14.62 -5.02 3.92
CA ASN A 117 -14.34 -5.31 2.52
C ASN A 117 -14.48 -4.06 1.62
N THR A 118 -15.47 -3.21 1.89
CA THR A 118 -15.70 -1.97 1.12
C THR A 118 -14.79 -0.84 1.57
N LEU A 119 -14.30 -0.86 2.81
CA LEU A 119 -13.26 0.04 3.29
C LEU A 119 -11.97 -0.06 2.45
N GLN A 120 -11.61 -1.27 2.02
CA GLN A 120 -10.47 -1.49 1.13
C GLN A 120 -10.68 -0.84 -0.26
N ILE A 121 -11.92 -0.78 -0.76
CA ILE A 121 -12.24 -0.07 -2.01
C ILE A 121 -12.04 1.44 -1.81
N VAL A 122 -12.59 2.00 -0.72
CA VAL A 122 -12.44 3.43 -0.38
C VAL A 122 -10.97 3.82 -0.26
N ALA A 123 -10.13 2.96 0.32
CA ALA A 123 -8.70 3.21 0.47
C ALA A 123 -7.94 3.29 -0.87
N GLN A 124 -8.50 2.83 -1.98
CA GLN A 124 -7.89 2.93 -3.31
C GLN A 124 -8.16 4.28 -4.01
N ILE A 125 -9.01 5.14 -3.47
CA ILE A 125 -9.31 6.45 -4.04
C ILE A 125 -8.04 7.33 -3.99
N PRO A 126 -7.51 7.81 -5.15
CA PRO A 126 -6.13 8.29 -5.23
C PRO A 126 -5.81 9.53 -4.42
N LYS A 127 -6.79 10.40 -4.18
CA LYS A 127 -6.61 11.70 -3.50
C LYS A 127 -7.28 11.76 -2.13
N LEU A 128 -7.90 10.66 -1.70
CA LEU A 128 -8.55 10.62 -0.40
C LEU A 128 -7.51 10.82 0.71
N SER A 129 -7.73 11.82 1.55
CA SER A 129 -6.89 12.15 2.70
C SER A 129 -7.64 12.12 4.03
N MET A 130 -8.98 12.20 4.00
CA MET A 130 -9.81 12.15 5.19
C MET A 130 -11.00 11.22 4.99
N LEU A 131 -11.20 10.30 5.92
CA LEU A 131 -12.34 9.39 5.95
C LEU A 131 -12.96 9.38 7.36
N ARG A 132 -14.21 9.80 7.45
CA ARG A 132 -14.97 9.71 8.70
C ARG A 132 -16.02 8.61 8.62
N ILE A 133 -16.02 7.68 9.59
CA ILE A 133 -16.81 6.44 9.59
C ILE A 133 -17.52 6.16 10.92
N ASP A 134 -17.80 7.18 11.72
CA ASP A 134 -18.55 7.04 12.99
C ASP A 134 -19.86 6.26 12.75
N GLY A 135 -20.20 5.33 13.63
CA GLY A 135 -21.46 4.56 13.58
C GLY A 135 -21.56 3.56 12.42
N THR A 136 -20.45 3.16 11.81
CA THR A 136 -20.43 2.09 10.78
C THR A 136 -20.09 0.74 11.39
N PRO A 137 -20.36 -0.40 10.72
CA PRO A 137 -19.96 -1.73 11.18
C PRO A 137 -18.49 -2.10 10.85
N VAL A 138 -17.63 -1.11 10.60
CA VAL A 138 -16.20 -1.35 10.38
C VAL A 138 -15.54 -1.85 11.65
N THR A 139 -14.76 -2.94 11.54
CA THR A 139 -14.01 -3.50 12.67
C THR A 139 -12.59 -2.95 12.74
N PHE A 140 -11.91 -3.18 13.87
CA PHE A 140 -10.51 -2.78 14.02
C PHE A 140 -9.59 -3.53 13.04
N ASP A 141 -9.88 -4.81 12.74
CA ASP A 141 -9.13 -5.58 11.74
C ASP A 141 -9.33 -5.01 10.34
N GLY A 142 -10.55 -4.61 9.99
CA GLY A 142 -10.85 -3.88 8.76
C GLY A 142 -10.07 -2.57 8.66
N LEU A 143 -10.02 -1.78 9.73
CA LEU A 143 -9.22 -0.57 9.79
C LEU A 143 -7.73 -0.88 9.58
N MET A 144 -7.19 -1.88 10.28
CA MET A 144 -5.79 -2.28 10.17
C MET A 144 -5.41 -2.79 8.78
N SER A 145 -6.36 -3.31 7.99
CA SER A 145 -6.14 -3.79 6.62
C SER A 145 -5.76 -2.67 5.64
N ILE A 146 -6.20 -1.43 5.90
CA ILE A 146 -5.91 -0.25 5.06
C ILE A 146 -4.73 0.58 5.56
N ALA A 147 -4.02 0.16 6.60
CA ALA A 147 -2.89 0.90 7.16
C ALA A 147 -1.71 1.08 6.18
N SER A 148 -1.68 0.33 5.07
CA SER A 148 -0.70 0.52 3.99
C SER A 148 -0.89 1.84 3.23
N ASN A 149 -2.05 2.52 3.38
CA ASN A 149 -2.28 3.85 2.83
C ASN A 149 -1.99 4.93 3.89
N PRO A 150 -0.79 5.52 3.93
CA PRO A 150 -0.38 6.47 4.96
C PRO A 150 -0.98 7.87 4.79
N ARG A 151 -1.77 8.08 3.74
CA ARG A 151 -2.35 9.38 3.41
C ARG A 151 -3.72 9.61 4.02
N ILE A 152 -4.42 8.54 4.41
CA ILE A 152 -5.78 8.65 4.89
C ILE A 152 -5.77 8.84 6.40
N GLU A 153 -6.24 10.00 6.84
CA GLU A 153 -6.61 10.26 8.22
C GLU A 153 -8.00 9.65 8.48
N ILE A 154 -8.11 8.86 9.54
CA ILE A 154 -9.36 8.21 9.93
C ILE A 154 -9.97 8.94 11.13
N ILE A 155 -11.24 9.29 11.03
CA ILE A 155 -12.06 9.79 12.13
C ILE A 155 -13.14 8.76 12.44
N ALA A 156 -13.07 8.15 13.60
CA ALA A 156 -13.95 7.06 14.04
C ALA A 156 -14.06 7.08 15.59
N ASN A 157 -14.55 8.20 16.13
CA ASN A 157 -14.48 8.50 17.56
C ASN A 157 -15.33 7.57 18.43
N ASP A 158 -16.37 6.96 17.86
CA ASP A 158 -17.29 6.04 18.54
C ASP A 158 -17.00 4.55 18.27
N LEU A 159 -16.13 4.24 17.29
CA LEU A 159 -15.80 2.87 16.92
C LEU A 159 -14.55 2.35 17.62
N PHE A 160 -13.54 3.20 17.78
CA PHE A 160 -12.22 2.78 18.26
C PHE A 160 -11.76 3.66 19.42
N ASN A 161 -11.15 3.02 20.42
CA ASN A 161 -10.53 3.74 21.51
C ASN A 161 -9.20 4.39 21.08
N LYS A 162 -8.68 5.30 21.90
CA LYS A 162 -7.45 6.05 21.63
C LYS A 162 -6.26 5.13 21.33
N GLN A 163 -6.11 4.03 22.07
CA GLN A 163 -5.01 3.09 21.88
C GLN A 163 -5.08 2.40 20.52
N GLN A 164 -6.27 2.02 20.05
CA GLN A 164 -6.48 1.42 18.73
C GLN A 164 -6.13 2.39 17.60
N ILE A 165 -6.54 3.66 17.72
CA ILE A 165 -6.18 4.69 16.75
C ILE A 165 -4.65 4.91 16.72
N GLU A 166 -4.00 5.01 17.89
CA GLU A 166 -2.55 5.13 17.97
C GLU A 166 -1.81 3.94 17.35
N GLN A 167 -2.32 2.72 17.55
CA GLN A 167 -1.77 1.51 16.90
C GLN A 167 -1.91 1.56 15.37
N PHE A 168 -3.05 1.98 14.86
CA PHE A 168 -3.28 2.15 13.43
C PHE A 168 -2.31 3.18 12.84
N GLU A 169 -2.22 4.37 13.43
CA GLU A 169 -1.32 5.43 12.97
C GLU A 169 0.16 5.01 13.05
N GLN A 170 0.54 4.28 14.11
CA GLN A 170 1.90 3.76 14.23
C GLN A 170 2.21 2.79 13.09
N LYS A 171 1.29 1.87 12.79
CA LYS A 171 1.45 0.95 11.63
C LYS A 171 1.54 1.69 10.31
N GLN A 172 0.72 2.75 10.10
CA GLN A 172 0.84 3.60 8.91
C GLN A 172 2.23 4.24 8.80
N ARG A 173 2.74 4.81 9.91
CA ARG A 173 4.08 5.43 9.95
C ARG A 173 5.18 4.44 9.61
N ASP A 174 5.11 3.22 10.13
CA ASP A 174 6.13 2.19 9.91
C ASP A 174 6.10 1.67 8.46
N LEU A 175 4.91 1.45 7.90
CA LEU A 175 4.74 1.08 6.50
C LEU A 175 5.15 2.21 5.54
N ALA A 176 4.88 3.47 5.89
CA ALA A 176 5.31 4.62 5.09
C ALA A 176 6.84 4.77 5.06
N LYS A 177 7.53 4.50 6.19
CA LYS A 177 9.01 4.46 6.25
C LYS A 177 9.54 3.34 5.36
N LYS A 178 8.95 2.15 5.44
CA LYS A 178 9.30 1.00 4.60
C LYS A 178 9.10 1.32 3.11
N ASN A 179 7.97 1.85 2.72
CA ASN A 179 7.64 2.20 1.33
C ASN A 179 8.50 3.34 0.76
N LYS A 180 8.87 4.34 1.57
CA LYS A 180 9.81 5.41 1.12
C LYS A 180 11.21 4.90 0.83
N SER A 181 11.61 3.77 1.42
CA SER A 181 12.90 3.15 1.18
C SER A 181 12.86 2.09 0.06
N ALA A 182 11.68 1.57 -0.27
CA ALA A 182 11.54 0.51 -1.26
C ALA A 182 11.56 1.07 -2.69
N ASN A 183 12.59 0.65 -3.44
CA ASN A 183 12.67 0.82 -4.87
C ASN A 183 12.65 -0.58 -5.51
N PRO A 184 11.62 -0.95 -6.28
CA PRO A 184 11.54 -2.27 -6.91
C PRO A 184 12.79 -2.62 -7.73
N GLN A 185 13.35 -1.63 -8.43
CA GLN A 185 14.59 -1.79 -9.19
C GLN A 185 15.79 -2.16 -8.28
N ASP A 186 15.86 -1.58 -7.08
CA ASP A 186 16.92 -1.91 -6.11
C ASP A 186 16.83 -3.36 -5.63
N ILE A 187 15.61 -3.88 -5.45
CA ILE A 187 15.40 -5.29 -5.08
C ILE A 187 15.84 -6.22 -6.24
N ASP A 188 15.49 -5.89 -7.47
CA ASP A 188 15.89 -6.68 -8.65
C ASP A 188 17.39 -6.62 -8.88
N ASP A 189 18.02 -5.48 -8.71
CA ASP A 189 19.48 -5.33 -8.82
C ASP A 189 20.21 -6.10 -7.70
N ALA A 190 19.65 -6.09 -6.47
CA ALA A 190 20.19 -6.90 -5.38
C ALA A 190 20.06 -8.41 -5.65
N LYS A 191 18.91 -8.87 -6.22
CA LYS A 191 18.72 -10.26 -6.65
C LYS A 191 19.74 -10.67 -7.71
N LYS A 192 19.95 -9.82 -8.72
CA LYS A 192 20.99 -10.06 -9.74
C LYS A 192 22.38 -10.19 -9.11
N SER A 193 22.73 -9.29 -8.20
CA SER A 193 24.03 -9.32 -7.50
C SER A 193 24.22 -10.61 -6.69
N LEU A 194 23.17 -11.08 -6.01
CA LEU A 194 23.23 -12.34 -5.24
C LEU A 194 23.36 -13.56 -6.18
N LEU A 195 22.64 -13.60 -7.28
CA LEU A 195 22.74 -14.67 -8.27
C LEU A 195 24.12 -14.72 -8.93
N LEU A 196 24.74 -13.57 -9.21
CA LEU A 196 26.12 -13.51 -9.71
C LEU A 196 27.11 -14.12 -8.70
N PHE A 197 26.93 -13.79 -7.41
CA PHE A 197 27.73 -14.41 -6.36
C PHE A 197 27.53 -15.93 -6.28
N PHE A 198 26.29 -16.44 -6.32
CA PHE A 198 26.01 -17.87 -6.30
C PHE A 198 26.67 -18.59 -7.47
N ASN A 199 26.57 -18.05 -8.68
CA ASN A 199 27.19 -18.61 -9.87
C ASN A 199 28.74 -18.58 -9.78
N ALA A 200 29.30 -17.51 -9.27
CA ALA A 200 30.75 -17.38 -9.11
C ALA A 200 31.30 -18.35 -8.07
N MET A 201 30.60 -18.50 -6.93
CA MET A 201 30.94 -19.46 -5.89
C MET A 201 30.86 -20.91 -6.37
N THR A 202 29.78 -21.27 -7.08
CA THR A 202 29.62 -22.61 -7.66
C THR A 202 30.78 -22.95 -8.60
N LYS A 203 31.17 -22.03 -9.49
CA LYS A 203 32.33 -22.21 -10.37
C LYS A 203 33.63 -22.34 -9.62
N TRP A 204 33.79 -21.53 -8.55
CA TRP A 204 34.98 -21.62 -7.70
C TRP A 204 35.04 -22.97 -6.98
N GLU A 205 33.93 -23.47 -6.41
CA GLU A 205 33.87 -24.79 -5.74
C GLU A 205 34.19 -25.93 -6.71
N GLN A 206 33.66 -25.87 -7.94
CA GLN A 206 34.00 -26.85 -9.00
C GLN A 206 35.49 -26.87 -9.32
N ASN A 207 36.13 -25.72 -9.36
CA ASN A 207 37.57 -25.61 -9.59
C ASN A 207 38.35 -26.13 -8.37
N ALA A 208 37.92 -25.82 -7.14
CA ALA A 208 38.54 -26.28 -5.90
C ALA A 208 38.48 -27.84 -5.78
N VAL A 209 37.35 -28.43 -6.17
CA VAL A 209 37.21 -29.89 -6.24
C VAL A 209 38.16 -30.50 -7.25
N LYS A 210 38.34 -29.85 -8.41
CA LYS A 210 39.20 -30.40 -9.50
C LYS A 210 40.69 -30.25 -9.21
N PHE A 211 41.13 -29.14 -8.61
CA PHE A 211 42.55 -28.77 -8.48
C PHE A 211 43.10 -28.84 -7.06
N GLY A 212 42.20 -29.05 -6.06
CA GLY A 212 42.56 -29.02 -4.65
C GLY A 212 42.84 -27.62 -4.12
N PHE A 213 43.41 -27.56 -2.88
CA PHE A 213 43.75 -26.28 -2.22
C PHE A 213 45.10 -25.75 -2.72
N THR A 214 45.11 -25.15 -3.89
CA THR A 214 46.28 -24.43 -4.41
C THR A 214 46.22 -22.97 -4.00
N GLU A 215 47.37 -22.29 -4.05
CA GLU A 215 47.45 -20.83 -3.84
C GLU A 215 46.54 -20.08 -4.80
N ASP A 216 46.48 -20.49 -6.04
CA ASP A 216 45.61 -19.91 -7.09
C ASP A 216 44.12 -20.03 -6.72
N VAL A 217 43.66 -21.15 -6.18
CA VAL A 217 42.29 -21.37 -5.71
C VAL A 217 41.97 -20.44 -4.53
N SER A 218 42.92 -20.25 -3.59
CA SER A 218 42.78 -19.34 -2.46
C SER A 218 42.69 -17.88 -2.90
N VAL A 219 43.57 -17.45 -3.78
CA VAL A 219 43.58 -16.08 -4.32
C VAL A 219 42.27 -15.78 -5.08
N LYS A 220 41.79 -16.70 -5.90
CA LYS A 220 40.51 -16.56 -6.61
C LYS A 220 39.33 -16.43 -5.66
N CYS A 221 39.30 -17.17 -4.56
CA CYS A 221 38.27 -17.03 -3.52
C CYS A 221 38.28 -15.62 -2.90
N LYS A 222 39.46 -15.12 -2.52
CA LYS A 222 39.61 -13.77 -1.95
C LYS A 222 39.15 -12.69 -2.90
N LEU A 223 39.48 -12.81 -4.19
CA LEU A 223 39.03 -11.86 -5.23
C LEU A 223 37.51 -11.89 -5.37
N LEU A 224 36.87 -13.06 -5.43
CA LEU A 224 35.43 -13.24 -5.51
C LEU A 224 34.71 -12.55 -4.32
N PHE A 225 35.22 -12.75 -3.11
CA PHE A 225 34.63 -12.11 -1.93
C PHE A 225 34.82 -10.58 -1.94
N ARG A 226 35.95 -10.05 -2.41
CA ARG A 226 36.14 -8.60 -2.59
C ARG A 226 35.17 -7.99 -3.62
N GLU A 227 34.86 -8.73 -4.65
CA GLU A 227 33.92 -8.31 -5.68
C GLU A 227 32.48 -8.25 -5.18
N HIS A 228 32.02 -9.31 -4.51
CA HIS A 228 30.61 -9.50 -4.18
C HIS A 228 30.24 -9.15 -2.75
N CYS A 229 31.18 -9.10 -1.83
CA CYS A 229 30.91 -8.91 -0.40
C CYS A 229 31.46 -7.57 0.11
N ILE A 230 30.88 -7.11 1.23
CA ILE A 230 31.45 -5.99 2.00
C ILE A 230 32.77 -6.44 2.63
N ASP A 231 33.79 -5.63 2.50
CA ASP A 231 35.09 -5.87 3.12
C ASP A 231 35.00 -5.63 4.64
N LYS A 232 34.98 -6.72 5.40
CA LYS A 232 34.99 -6.73 6.87
C LYS A 232 35.38 -8.09 7.41
N SER A 233 35.88 -8.13 8.64
CA SER A 233 36.13 -9.40 9.36
C SER A 233 34.84 -10.18 9.55
N ARG A 234 34.88 -11.49 9.31
CA ARG A 234 33.74 -12.42 9.43
C ARG A 234 34.14 -13.72 10.13
N THR A 235 33.31 -14.16 11.06
CA THR A 235 33.46 -15.50 11.63
C THR A 235 33.14 -16.55 10.56
N GLY A 236 34.00 -17.57 10.42
CA GLY A 236 33.81 -18.58 9.38
C GLY A 236 34.02 -18.10 7.94
N TYR A 237 34.80 -17.05 7.75
CA TYR A 237 35.10 -16.47 6.44
C TYR A 237 35.80 -17.51 5.54
N ARG A 238 35.17 -17.91 4.44
CA ARG A 238 35.66 -18.97 3.54
C ARG A 238 37.03 -18.72 2.96
N PRO A 239 37.39 -17.51 2.50
CA PRO A 239 38.75 -17.25 2.01
C PRO A 239 39.86 -17.58 2.98
N ASP A 240 39.57 -17.55 4.29
CA ASP A 240 40.55 -17.89 5.32
C ASP A 240 40.52 -19.37 5.70
N ASN A 241 39.34 -20.02 5.59
CA ASN A 241 39.15 -21.43 6.02
C ASN A 241 39.06 -22.41 4.83
N LEU A 242 38.97 -21.91 3.61
CA LEU A 242 38.90 -22.68 2.34
C LEU A 242 37.94 -23.88 2.37
N PHE A 243 36.80 -23.72 3.03
CA PHE A 243 35.79 -24.76 3.08
C PHE A 243 34.96 -24.77 1.79
N TYR A 244 34.81 -25.94 1.15
CA TYR A 244 33.99 -26.08 -0.05
C TYR A 244 33.23 -27.43 -0.05
N SER A 245 32.10 -27.44 -0.76
CA SER A 245 31.27 -28.61 -0.95
C SER A 245 31.82 -29.49 -2.08
N HIS A 246 31.81 -30.81 -1.90
CA HIS A 246 32.08 -31.77 -2.95
C HIS A 246 30.76 -32.10 -3.65
N GLY A 247 30.64 -31.76 -4.93
CA GLY A 247 29.41 -31.99 -5.70
C GLY A 247 28.78 -33.39 -5.52
N PRO A 248 27.55 -33.62 -6.01
CA PRO A 248 26.84 -32.77 -6.98
C PRO A 248 26.19 -31.52 -6.38
N ASN A 249 26.02 -31.44 -5.05
CA ASN A 249 25.32 -30.33 -4.38
C ASN A 249 26.34 -29.28 -3.88
N TYR A 250 26.84 -28.47 -4.79
CA TYR A 250 27.64 -27.29 -4.42
C TYR A 250 26.82 -26.32 -3.57
N THR A 251 27.46 -25.63 -2.65
CA THR A 251 26.78 -24.86 -1.57
C THR A 251 25.66 -23.96 -2.08
N TYR A 252 25.88 -23.20 -3.16
CA TYR A 252 24.90 -22.23 -3.65
C TYR A 252 24.21 -22.65 -4.96
N LEU A 253 24.57 -23.79 -5.54
CA LEU A 253 23.97 -24.27 -6.80
C LEU A 253 22.46 -24.51 -6.67
N THR A 254 22.02 -24.96 -5.51
CA THR A 254 20.63 -25.33 -5.24
C THR A 254 19.81 -24.23 -4.56
N HIS A 255 20.42 -23.08 -4.26
CA HIS A 255 19.71 -21.97 -3.66
C HIS A 255 18.77 -21.28 -4.63
N SER A 256 17.53 -21.08 -4.22
CA SER A 256 16.53 -20.25 -4.92
C SER A 256 16.16 -19.03 -4.09
N ILE A 257 16.04 -17.87 -4.72
CA ILE A 257 15.56 -16.65 -4.06
C ILE A 257 14.03 -16.73 -4.02
N ILE A 258 13.45 -16.69 -2.82
CA ILE A 258 12.00 -16.83 -2.59
C ILE A 258 11.33 -15.49 -2.34
N ASP A 259 12.03 -14.51 -1.75
CA ASP A 259 11.48 -13.19 -1.43
C ASP A 259 12.58 -12.13 -1.29
N GLY A 260 12.19 -10.83 -1.26
CA GLY A 260 13.10 -9.72 -1.05
C GLY A 260 12.42 -8.54 -0.35
N GLU A 261 13.07 -8.02 0.68
CA GLU A 261 12.58 -6.91 1.49
C GLU A 261 13.59 -5.77 1.56
N GLN A 262 13.23 -4.57 1.11
CA GLN A 262 14.05 -3.39 1.31
C GLN A 262 13.82 -2.79 2.69
N VAL A 263 14.84 -2.84 3.54
CA VAL A 263 14.80 -2.38 4.94
C VAL A 263 15.09 -0.88 5.02
N THR A 264 16.07 -0.42 4.24
CA THR A 264 16.42 1.00 4.09
C THR A 264 16.86 1.28 2.65
N LYS A 265 17.02 2.56 2.27
CA LYS A 265 17.52 2.95 0.94
C LYS A 265 18.79 2.18 0.51
N ASN A 266 19.62 1.78 1.46
CA ASN A 266 20.90 1.13 1.20
C ASN A 266 20.98 -0.30 1.79
N LYS A 267 19.88 -0.90 2.25
CA LYS A 267 19.87 -2.22 2.88
C LYS A 267 18.67 -3.05 2.44
N ILE A 268 18.95 -4.24 1.90
CA ILE A 268 17.95 -5.21 1.44
C ILE A 268 18.20 -6.55 2.15
N TYR A 269 17.12 -7.23 2.50
CA TYR A 269 17.10 -8.64 2.85
C TYR A 269 16.61 -9.45 1.65
N LEU A 270 17.36 -10.46 1.23
CA LEU A 270 16.93 -11.47 0.27
C LEU A 270 16.79 -12.81 1.00
N PHE A 271 15.63 -13.40 0.87
CA PHE A 271 15.34 -14.70 1.46
C PHE A 271 15.55 -15.78 0.42
N THR A 272 16.26 -16.83 0.79
CA THR A 272 16.55 -17.95 -0.09
C THR A 272 16.25 -19.27 0.62
N LYS A 273 16.09 -20.33 -0.16
CA LYS A 273 16.03 -21.69 0.34
C LYS A 273 16.94 -22.59 -0.50
N ASP A 274 17.49 -23.63 0.14
CA ASP A 274 18.26 -24.66 -0.53
C ASP A 274 17.38 -25.86 -0.96
N HIS A 275 18.01 -26.96 -1.42
CA HIS A 275 17.32 -28.15 -1.95
C HIS A 275 16.59 -28.98 -0.89
N ILE A 276 16.81 -28.72 0.40
CA ILE A 276 16.10 -29.35 1.51
C ILE A 276 15.15 -28.37 2.22
N ASP A 277 14.80 -27.27 1.52
CA ASP A 277 13.93 -26.19 2.00
C ASP A 277 14.43 -25.44 3.24
N PHE A 278 15.73 -25.57 3.59
CA PHE A 278 16.30 -24.79 4.66
C PHE A 278 16.44 -23.33 4.26
N GLN A 279 16.01 -22.42 5.11
CA GLN A 279 15.88 -21.00 4.76
C GLN A 279 17.06 -20.18 5.24
N TYR A 280 17.47 -19.25 4.37
CA TYR A 280 18.53 -18.29 4.65
C TYR A 280 18.06 -16.86 4.34
N ARG A 281 18.66 -15.90 5.04
CA ARG A 281 18.49 -14.48 4.79
C ARG A 281 19.83 -13.86 4.45
N PHE A 282 20.00 -13.40 3.21
CA PHE A 282 21.17 -12.62 2.80
C PHE A 282 20.88 -11.15 3.03
N ILE A 283 21.78 -10.47 3.74
CA ILE A 283 21.74 -9.04 3.99
C ILE A 283 22.66 -8.38 2.99
N LEU A 284 22.11 -7.55 2.10
CA LEU A 284 22.86 -6.80 1.12
C LEU A 284 22.87 -5.31 1.47
N ILE A 285 24.00 -4.65 1.24
CA ILE A 285 24.20 -3.22 1.44
C ILE A 285 24.64 -2.59 0.13
N LYS A 286 24.02 -1.45 -0.23
CA LYS A 286 24.42 -0.66 -1.39
C LYS A 286 25.63 0.20 -1.04
N LYS A 287 26.78 -0.04 -1.70
CA LYS A 287 28.01 0.69 -1.53
C LYS A 287 28.56 1.12 -2.89
N ALA A 288 28.82 2.39 -3.07
CA ALA A 288 29.25 2.97 -4.35
C ALA A 288 28.35 2.57 -5.54
N GLY A 289 27.03 2.55 -5.33
CA GLY A 289 26.05 2.21 -6.36
C GLY A 289 25.81 0.70 -6.57
N GLN A 290 26.62 -0.18 -5.98
CA GLN A 290 26.54 -1.63 -6.14
C GLN A 290 25.99 -2.31 -4.89
N TRP A 291 25.17 -3.34 -5.07
CA TRP A 291 24.68 -4.19 -3.97
C TRP A 291 25.72 -5.25 -3.65
N LYS A 292 26.20 -5.27 -2.40
CA LYS A 292 27.21 -6.21 -1.88
C LYS A 292 26.65 -6.96 -0.68
N ILE A 293 27.02 -8.22 -0.56
CA ILE A 293 26.61 -9.09 0.57
C ILE A 293 27.36 -8.64 1.82
N ASP A 294 26.58 -8.27 2.84
CA ASP A 294 27.10 -7.92 4.16
C ASP A 294 27.15 -9.13 5.10
N GLU A 295 26.05 -9.89 5.16
CA GLU A 295 25.90 -10.99 6.10
C GLU A 295 24.93 -12.04 5.54
N VAL A 296 25.07 -13.27 5.99
CA VAL A 296 24.09 -14.34 5.80
C VAL A 296 23.64 -14.87 7.16
N GLN A 297 22.36 -15.19 7.25
CA GLN A 297 21.75 -15.77 8.44
C GLN A 297 20.91 -16.99 8.04
N SER A 298 20.87 -18.00 8.87
CA SER A 298 19.99 -19.17 8.72
C SER A 298 18.81 -19.08 9.68
N LEU A 299 17.69 -19.68 9.31
CA LEU A 299 16.50 -19.77 10.14
C LEU A 299 16.53 -21.05 10.96
N ASP A 300 16.85 -20.93 12.27
CA ASP A 300 16.86 -22.03 13.23
C ASP A 300 16.34 -21.51 14.59
N GLY A 301 15.04 -21.64 14.84
CA GLY A 301 14.36 -21.05 16.00
C GLY A 301 14.48 -19.51 16.06
N GLY A 302 14.86 -18.86 14.94
CA GLY A 302 15.12 -17.45 14.74
C GLY A 302 16.30 -17.25 13.78
N TRP A 303 16.51 -16.00 13.31
CA TRP A 303 17.60 -15.68 12.39
C TRP A 303 18.94 -15.65 13.11
N LYS A 304 19.80 -16.63 12.81
CA LYS A 304 21.14 -16.75 13.38
C LYS A 304 22.20 -16.49 12.31
N LYS A 305 23.21 -15.70 12.65
CA LYS A 305 24.35 -15.45 11.76
C LYS A 305 25.12 -16.73 11.49
N VAL A 306 25.44 -16.97 10.23
CA VAL A 306 26.25 -18.11 9.76
C VAL A 306 27.42 -17.64 8.90
N GLY A 307 28.38 -18.51 8.63
CA GLY A 307 29.49 -18.25 7.71
C GLY A 307 29.00 -18.09 6.27
N LEU A 308 29.71 -17.30 5.48
CA LEU A 308 29.51 -17.12 4.04
C LEU A 308 30.43 -18.05 3.30
#